data_7afec70d3de0215e0d6eecd4165e599c
#
_entry.id   7afec70d3de0215e0d6eecd4165e599c
#
_cell.length_a   1.000
_cell.length_b   1.000
_cell.length_c   1.000
_cell.angle_alpha   90.00
_cell.angle_beta   90.00
_cell.angle_gamma   90.00
#
_symmetry.space_group_name_H-M   'P 1'
#
loop_
_entity.id
_entity.type
_entity.pdbx_description
1 polymer ?
#
loop_
_entity_poly.entity_id
_entity_poly.type
_entity_poly.pdbx_seq_one_letter_code
_entity_poly.pdbx_strand_id
1 'polypeptide(L)'
;LATFALSIESPAFLFKNQKIVYQENHPKAFYDSMAFWNDEEGIAIGDPTEDCMSIIITRDRGETWTKLSCDDLPKAREGEAAFAASDTNIAIVGDHTWVATGGMASRVLYSSDKGETWSVFETPIVQGKATTGMYSIDFYDEKMGFAIGGDYTKPNDTLANKIRTTDGGKTWQVVADGKGPGYRSCVQYIPNSNGK
;
A
#
# COMPACT_ATOMS: atom_id res chain seq x y z
N LEU A 1 -3.90 1.11 24.97
CA LEU A 1 -3.94 1.23 23.50
C LEU A 1 -3.08 2.44 23.12
N ALA A 2 -2.11 2.27 22.22
CA ALA A 2 -1.35 3.38 21.65
C ALA A 2 -2.16 3.99 20.49
N THR A 3 -2.09 5.31 20.35
CA THR A 3 -2.67 6.03 19.23
C THR A 3 -1.53 6.49 18.32
N PHE A 4 -1.65 6.21 17.01
CA PHE A 4 -0.70 6.67 16.00
C PHE A 4 -1.38 7.65 15.06
N ALA A 5 -0.59 8.57 14.51
CA ALA A 5 -1.03 9.50 13.47
C ALA A 5 0.15 9.82 12.54
N LEU A 6 -0.15 9.94 11.25
CA LEU A 6 0.77 10.40 10.21
C LEU A 6 0.46 11.84 9.84
N SER A 7 1.49 12.66 9.66
CA SER A 7 1.39 13.97 9.03
C SER A 7 1.64 13.81 7.54
N ILE A 8 0.75 14.34 6.73
CA ILE A 8 0.80 14.27 5.26
C ILE A 8 1.56 15.45 4.62
N GLU A 9 2.07 16.39 5.40
CA GLU A 9 2.83 17.54 4.89
C GLU A 9 4.31 17.43 5.26
N SER A 10 5.19 17.90 4.38
CA SER A 10 6.63 17.97 4.66
C SER A 10 6.96 19.14 5.61
N PRO A 11 7.76 18.91 6.67
CA PRO A 11 8.33 17.63 7.08
C PRO A 11 7.28 16.61 7.52
N ALA A 12 7.45 15.36 7.07
CA ALA A 12 6.55 14.31 7.46
C ALA A 12 6.86 13.82 8.88
N PHE A 13 5.81 13.65 9.67
CA PHE A 13 5.91 13.18 11.05
C PHE A 13 5.07 11.93 11.27
N LEU A 14 5.59 11.02 12.09
CA LEU A 14 4.79 9.98 12.72
C LEU A 14 4.71 10.25 14.21
N PHE A 15 3.49 10.24 14.74
CA PHE A 15 3.19 10.47 16.13
C PHE A 15 2.74 9.18 16.80
N LYS A 16 3.19 8.96 18.03
CA LYS A 16 2.65 7.98 18.95
C LYS A 16 2.22 8.69 20.25
N ASN A 17 0.94 8.58 20.62
CA ASN A 17 0.41 9.25 21.80
C ASN A 17 0.77 10.75 21.86
N GLN A 18 0.63 11.45 20.73
CA GLN A 18 0.96 12.88 20.55
C GLN A 18 2.46 13.25 20.64
N LYS A 19 3.36 12.27 20.72
CA LYS A 19 4.81 12.49 20.66
C LYS A 19 5.33 12.11 19.28
N ILE A 20 6.25 12.91 18.74
CA ILE A 20 6.95 12.58 17.49
C ILE A 20 7.89 11.41 17.76
N VAL A 21 7.71 10.30 17.02
CA VAL A 21 8.55 9.11 17.06
C VAL A 21 9.35 8.90 15.77
N TYR A 22 8.99 9.62 14.71
CA TYR A 22 9.74 9.67 13.47
C TYR A 22 9.53 11.00 12.77
N GLN A 23 10.58 11.50 12.10
CA GLN A 23 10.53 12.71 11.28
C GLN A 23 11.36 12.52 10.02
N GLU A 24 10.82 12.92 8.88
CA GLU A 24 11.53 13.00 7.61
C GLU A 24 11.43 14.42 7.04
N ASN A 25 12.61 15.05 6.81
CA ASN A 25 12.71 16.42 6.35
C ASN A 25 12.78 16.54 4.83
N HIS A 26 12.73 15.42 4.08
CA HIS A 26 12.77 15.49 2.63
C HIS A 26 11.55 16.24 2.09
N PRO A 27 11.69 17.20 1.16
CA PRO A 27 10.58 18.06 0.71
C PRO A 27 9.45 17.32 0.00
N LYS A 28 9.68 16.09 -0.45
CA LYS A 28 8.68 15.22 -1.05
C LYS A 28 8.17 14.14 -0.07
N ALA A 29 8.58 14.17 1.20
CA ALA A 29 8.14 13.16 2.15
C ALA A 29 6.63 13.26 2.37
N PHE A 30 5.95 12.15 2.11
CA PHE A 30 4.51 11.98 2.27
C PHE A 30 4.26 10.52 2.62
N TYR A 31 3.65 10.26 3.78
CA TYR A 31 3.30 8.90 4.20
C TYR A 31 1.80 8.68 4.06
N ASP A 32 1.42 7.59 3.42
CA ASP A 32 0.06 7.29 2.96
C ASP A 32 -0.71 6.40 3.93
N SER A 33 -0.03 5.41 4.51
CA SER A 33 -0.68 4.44 5.37
C SER A 33 0.29 3.75 6.32
N MET A 34 -0.29 3.09 7.32
CA MET A 34 0.45 2.36 8.36
C MET A 34 -0.35 1.12 8.78
N ALA A 35 0.38 0.01 9.00
CA ALA A 35 -0.20 -1.22 9.51
C ALA A 35 0.77 -1.90 10.49
N PHE A 36 0.27 -2.81 11.31
CA PHE A 36 1.06 -3.57 12.26
C PHE A 36 0.89 -5.07 12.03
N TRP A 37 2.00 -5.82 12.04
CA TRP A 37 1.98 -7.29 12.02
C TRP A 37 1.55 -7.87 13.36
N ASN A 38 1.93 -7.18 14.44
CA ASN A 38 1.63 -7.53 15.84
C ASN A 38 1.82 -6.30 16.72
N ASP A 39 1.72 -6.47 18.05
CA ASP A 39 1.82 -5.37 19.01
C ASP A 39 3.20 -4.68 19.04
N GLU A 40 4.24 -5.28 18.46
CA GLU A 40 5.62 -4.77 18.50
C GLU A 40 6.12 -4.27 17.16
N GLU A 41 5.65 -4.88 16.07
CA GLU A 41 6.20 -4.68 14.73
C GLU A 41 5.19 -4.06 13.78
N GLY A 42 5.59 -3.01 13.09
CA GLY A 42 4.73 -2.29 12.16
C GLY A 42 5.49 -1.67 11.00
N ILE A 43 4.75 -1.27 9.99
CA ILE A 43 5.20 -0.67 8.75
C ILE A 43 4.39 0.58 8.45
N ALA A 44 5.04 1.63 7.92
CA ALA A 44 4.34 2.70 7.23
C ALA A 44 4.99 2.92 5.85
N ILE A 45 4.17 3.29 4.89
CA ILE A 45 4.60 3.52 3.53
C ILE A 45 4.23 4.92 3.06
N GLY A 46 5.01 5.43 2.12
CA GLY A 46 4.79 6.73 1.51
C GLY A 46 5.36 6.82 0.10
N ASP A 47 5.13 7.96 -0.51
CA ASP A 47 5.60 8.28 -1.85
C ASP A 47 7.12 8.20 -1.97
N PRO A 48 7.65 7.93 -3.17
CA PRO A 48 9.08 7.95 -3.42
C PRO A 48 9.70 9.31 -3.13
N THR A 49 10.68 9.35 -2.24
CA THR A 49 11.54 10.51 -2.03
C THR A 49 12.85 10.40 -2.82
N GLU A 50 13.22 9.17 -3.13
CA GLU A 50 14.36 8.78 -3.95
C GLU A 50 13.88 7.87 -5.10
N ASP A 51 14.60 6.81 -5.43
CA ASP A 51 14.26 5.87 -6.50
C ASP A 51 13.53 4.60 -6.00
N CYS A 52 12.96 4.64 -4.78
CA CYS A 52 12.12 3.59 -4.21
C CYS A 52 10.97 4.20 -3.41
N MET A 53 9.94 3.41 -3.09
CA MET A 53 8.89 3.80 -2.15
C MET A 53 9.49 4.11 -0.78
N SER A 54 8.97 5.12 -0.08
CA SER A 54 9.38 5.39 1.29
C SER A 54 8.74 4.36 2.21
N ILE A 55 9.55 3.49 2.81
CA ILE A 55 9.11 2.47 3.76
C ILE A 55 9.86 2.66 5.08
N ILE A 56 9.12 2.79 6.17
CA ILE A 56 9.67 2.81 7.53
C ILE A 56 9.11 1.65 8.34
N ILE A 57 9.94 1.06 9.19
CA ILE A 57 9.58 -0.09 10.01
C ILE A 57 9.89 0.18 11.48
N THR A 58 9.01 -0.28 12.36
CA THR A 58 9.24 -0.37 13.79
C THR A 58 9.33 -1.82 14.24
N ARG A 59 10.13 -2.09 15.28
CA ARG A 59 10.27 -3.39 15.95
C ARG A 59 10.12 -3.28 17.48
N ASP A 60 9.67 -2.12 17.96
CA ASP A 60 9.63 -1.77 19.39
C ASP A 60 8.32 -1.08 19.78
N ARG A 61 7.20 -1.51 19.20
CA ARG A 61 5.86 -0.95 19.47
C ARG A 61 5.69 0.48 18.95
N GLY A 62 6.49 0.88 17.96
CA GLY A 62 6.45 2.23 17.39
C GLY A 62 7.13 3.29 18.26
N GLU A 63 8.04 2.91 19.16
CA GLU A 63 8.86 3.88 19.88
C GLU A 63 9.94 4.46 18.96
N THR A 64 10.49 3.65 18.09
CA THR A 64 11.42 4.07 17.03
C THR A 64 11.01 3.52 15.67
N TRP A 65 11.34 4.26 14.62
CA TRP A 65 11.09 3.86 13.23
C TRP A 65 12.35 4.06 12.41
N THR A 66 12.64 3.09 11.55
CA THR A 66 13.81 3.09 10.68
C THR A 66 13.36 3.06 9.22
N LYS A 67 13.86 3.99 8.40
CA LYS A 67 13.64 3.99 6.97
C LYS A 67 14.52 2.93 6.30
N LEU A 68 13.90 2.13 5.44
CA LEU A 68 14.63 1.15 4.63
C LEU A 68 15.44 1.85 3.54
N SER A 69 16.61 1.29 3.23
CA SER A 69 17.45 1.76 2.14
C SER A 69 16.83 1.41 0.79
N CYS A 70 16.95 2.29 -0.19
CA CYS A 70 16.58 1.97 -1.57
C CYS A 70 17.45 0.88 -2.21
N ASP A 71 18.58 0.52 -1.62
CA ASP A 71 19.38 -0.63 -2.04
C ASP A 71 18.68 -1.97 -1.72
N ASP A 72 17.82 -1.99 -0.69
CA ASP A 72 17.08 -3.17 -0.22
C ASP A 72 15.64 -3.23 -0.79
N LEU A 73 15.21 -2.20 -1.52
CA LEU A 73 13.86 -2.07 -2.03
C LEU A 73 13.79 -2.15 -3.57
N PRO A 74 12.68 -2.65 -4.13
CA PRO A 74 12.43 -2.53 -5.56
C PRO A 74 12.42 -1.06 -5.99
N LYS A 75 13.05 -0.76 -7.10
CA LYS A 75 13.07 0.60 -7.65
C LYS A 75 11.66 1.04 -8.08
N ALA A 76 11.28 2.22 -7.66
CA ALA A 76 10.07 2.88 -8.12
C ALA A 76 10.20 3.24 -9.61
N ARG A 77 9.07 3.24 -10.31
CA ARG A 77 8.99 3.80 -11.66
C ARG A 77 8.71 5.29 -11.60
N GLU A 78 9.07 6.00 -12.65
CA GLU A 78 8.74 7.42 -12.77
C GLU A 78 7.23 7.65 -12.65
N GLY A 79 6.83 8.52 -11.72
CA GLY A 79 5.42 8.83 -11.43
C GLY A 79 4.63 7.71 -10.75
N GLU A 80 5.29 6.69 -10.22
CA GLU A 80 4.68 5.73 -9.30
C GLU A 80 4.53 6.37 -7.92
N ALA A 81 3.39 6.14 -7.27
CA ALA A 81 3.02 6.74 -6.00
C ALA A 81 2.19 5.76 -5.15
N ALA A 82 2.00 6.06 -3.88
CA ALA A 82 0.97 5.44 -3.07
C ALA A 82 -0.27 6.35 -3.00
N PHE A 83 -1.38 5.87 -2.46
CA PHE A 83 -2.61 6.66 -2.35
C PHE A 83 -3.21 6.56 -0.96
N ALA A 84 -3.18 7.65 -0.22
CA ALA A 84 -3.66 7.75 1.16
C ALA A 84 -5.19 7.71 1.32
N ALA A 85 -5.96 7.62 0.23
CA ALA A 85 -7.40 7.89 0.22
C ALA A 85 -8.25 7.02 1.17
N SER A 86 -7.77 5.85 1.55
CA SER A 86 -8.52 4.96 2.46
C SER A 86 -7.66 4.33 3.55
N ASP A 87 -6.35 4.63 3.56
CA ASP A 87 -5.38 3.99 4.47
C ASP A 87 -5.35 2.44 4.34
N THR A 88 -5.74 1.93 3.15
CA THR A 88 -5.87 0.48 2.89
C THR A 88 -5.06 0.02 1.68
N ASN A 89 -3.95 0.68 1.41
CA ASN A 89 -2.97 0.27 0.40
C ASN A 89 -1.87 -0.67 0.96
N ILE A 90 -1.98 -1.07 2.23
CA ILE A 90 -1.21 -2.15 2.86
C ILE A 90 -2.16 -3.27 3.27
N ALA A 91 -1.85 -4.52 2.91
CA ALA A 91 -2.49 -5.70 3.47
C ALA A 91 -1.45 -6.57 4.19
N ILE A 92 -1.82 -7.15 5.31
CA ILE A 92 -0.98 -8.05 6.13
C ILE A 92 -1.73 -9.34 6.44
N VAL A 93 -1.07 -10.49 6.20
CA VAL A 93 -1.52 -11.81 6.64
C VAL A 93 -0.32 -12.57 7.21
N GLY A 94 -0.30 -12.80 8.51
CA GLY A 94 0.86 -13.37 9.20
C GLY A 94 2.09 -12.50 9.02
N ASP A 95 3.16 -13.05 8.47
CA ASP A 95 4.41 -12.34 8.18
C ASP A 95 4.44 -11.69 6.78
N HIS A 96 3.41 -11.98 5.97
CA HIS A 96 3.29 -11.48 4.60
C HIS A 96 2.73 -10.06 4.56
N THR A 97 3.27 -9.26 3.66
CA THR A 97 2.86 -7.86 3.44
C THR A 97 2.76 -7.58 1.95
N TRP A 98 1.66 -6.96 1.54
CA TRP A 98 1.46 -6.44 0.19
C TRP A 98 1.22 -4.95 0.26
N VAL A 99 1.90 -4.21 -0.60
CA VAL A 99 1.74 -2.76 -0.74
C VAL A 99 1.28 -2.46 -2.16
N ALA A 100 0.13 -1.82 -2.29
CA ALA A 100 -0.42 -1.37 -3.55
C ALA A 100 0.13 0.01 -3.92
N THR A 101 0.60 0.15 -5.16
CA THR A 101 0.99 1.42 -5.75
C THR A 101 0.05 1.85 -6.87
N GLY A 102 0.17 3.09 -7.32
CA GLY A 102 -0.60 3.65 -8.42
C GLY A 102 0.15 4.77 -9.12
N GLY A 103 -0.56 5.57 -9.91
CA GLY A 103 0.04 6.61 -10.73
C GLY A 103 0.40 6.15 -12.12
N MET A 104 1.57 6.53 -12.59
CA MET A 104 2.09 6.13 -13.91
C MET A 104 2.39 4.64 -13.99
N ALA A 105 2.67 3.99 -12.85
CA ALA A 105 2.76 2.55 -12.68
C ALA A 105 1.96 2.12 -11.46
N SER A 106 1.30 0.97 -11.54
CA SER A 106 0.52 0.40 -10.45
C SER A 106 0.94 -1.05 -10.26
N ARG A 107 1.73 -1.30 -9.24
CA ARG A 107 2.37 -2.58 -8.95
C ARG A 107 2.09 -3.01 -7.52
N VAL A 108 2.39 -4.24 -7.19
CA VAL A 108 2.34 -4.73 -5.82
C VAL A 108 3.77 -5.00 -5.34
N LEU A 109 4.20 -4.32 -4.30
CA LEU A 109 5.40 -4.70 -3.55
C LEU A 109 5.00 -5.77 -2.55
N TYR A 110 5.82 -6.79 -2.40
CA TYR A 110 5.54 -7.94 -1.57
C TYR A 110 6.76 -8.33 -0.71
N SER A 111 6.49 -8.59 0.54
CA SER A 111 7.43 -9.19 1.49
C SER A 111 6.79 -10.41 2.16
N SER A 112 7.55 -11.47 2.40
CA SER A 112 7.09 -12.66 3.12
C SER A 112 7.68 -12.77 4.53
N ASP A 113 8.41 -11.77 4.99
CA ASP A 113 9.26 -11.79 6.17
C ASP A 113 9.20 -10.48 6.97
N LYS A 114 7.99 -9.89 7.05
CA LYS A 114 7.73 -8.62 7.76
C LYS A 114 8.61 -7.47 7.27
N GLY A 115 8.86 -7.40 5.96
CA GLY A 115 9.59 -6.29 5.34
C GLY A 115 11.10 -6.41 5.38
N GLU A 116 11.68 -7.58 5.69
CA GLU A 116 13.13 -7.80 5.59
C GLU A 116 13.60 -7.87 4.14
N THR A 117 12.82 -8.57 3.28
CA THR A 117 13.10 -8.66 1.84
C THR A 117 11.88 -8.31 1.00
N TRP A 118 12.12 -7.77 -0.18
CA TRP A 118 11.05 -7.26 -1.04
C TRP A 118 11.15 -7.76 -2.48
N SER A 119 10.00 -8.07 -3.03
CA SER A 119 9.78 -8.34 -4.46
C SER A 119 8.72 -7.40 -5.01
N VAL A 120 8.64 -7.25 -6.34
CA VAL A 120 7.61 -6.44 -6.98
C VAL A 120 6.95 -7.19 -8.11
N PHE A 121 5.62 -7.08 -8.21
CA PHE A 121 4.80 -7.73 -9.23
C PHE A 121 3.97 -6.73 -10.03
N GLU A 122 3.92 -6.95 -11.33
CA GLU A 122 3.12 -6.13 -12.26
C GLU A 122 1.63 -6.45 -12.10
N THR A 123 0.79 -5.44 -12.34
CA THR A 123 -0.66 -5.62 -12.33
C THR A 123 -1.31 -5.13 -13.60
N PRO A 124 -2.44 -5.74 -14.01
CA PRO A 124 -3.22 -5.31 -15.17
C PRO A 124 -4.24 -4.20 -14.85
N ILE A 125 -4.21 -3.62 -13.64
CA ILE A 125 -5.13 -2.54 -13.27
C ILE A 125 -4.85 -1.30 -14.10
N VAL A 126 -5.86 -0.47 -14.29
CA VAL A 126 -5.72 0.80 -15.01
C VAL A 126 -4.62 1.66 -14.38
N GLN A 127 -3.68 2.14 -15.19
CA GLN A 127 -2.52 2.92 -14.78
C GLN A 127 -2.06 3.84 -15.92
N GLY A 128 -1.00 4.61 -15.74
CA GLY A 128 -0.43 5.49 -16.78
C GLY A 128 -0.86 6.95 -16.67
N LYS A 129 -1.50 7.32 -15.55
CA LYS A 129 -1.79 8.71 -15.16
C LYS A 129 -1.60 8.86 -13.65
N ALA A 130 -1.24 10.04 -13.19
CA ALA A 130 -1.10 10.32 -11.77
C ALA A 130 -2.37 10.03 -10.93
N THR A 131 -3.53 9.93 -11.58
CA THR A 131 -4.84 9.73 -10.95
C THR A 131 -5.35 8.28 -11.02
N THR A 132 -4.60 7.37 -11.66
CA THR A 132 -5.02 5.98 -11.90
C THR A 132 -4.23 4.99 -11.07
N GLY A 133 -4.79 3.83 -10.81
CA GLY A 133 -4.09 2.73 -10.15
C GLY A 133 -4.90 2.05 -9.05
N MET A 134 -4.20 1.29 -8.22
CA MET A 134 -4.78 0.72 -7.00
C MET A 134 -4.89 1.76 -5.90
N TYR A 135 -6.02 1.76 -5.22
CA TYR A 135 -6.28 2.61 -4.06
C TYR A 135 -6.45 1.78 -2.78
N SER A 136 -6.74 0.50 -2.95
CA SER A 136 -6.95 -0.42 -1.83
C SER A 136 -6.63 -1.84 -2.26
N ILE A 137 -6.06 -2.59 -1.33
CA ILE A 137 -5.74 -4.00 -1.47
C ILE A 137 -6.10 -4.73 -0.18
N ASP A 138 -6.66 -5.93 -0.29
CA ASP A 138 -6.93 -6.78 0.86
C ASP A 138 -6.68 -8.25 0.50
N PHE A 139 -6.27 -9.01 1.49
CA PHE A 139 -5.99 -10.44 1.36
C PHE A 139 -6.79 -11.24 2.38
N TYR A 140 -7.52 -12.23 1.90
CA TYR A 140 -8.25 -13.16 2.74
C TYR A 140 -7.31 -14.15 3.46
N ASP A 141 -6.30 -14.62 2.74
CA ASP A 141 -5.23 -15.50 3.19
C ASP A 141 -3.95 -15.19 2.39
N GLU A 142 -2.89 -15.98 2.60
CA GLU A 142 -1.61 -15.80 1.91
C GLU A 142 -1.67 -15.98 0.38
N LYS A 143 -2.79 -16.42 -0.17
CA LYS A 143 -2.96 -16.71 -1.61
C LYS A 143 -4.02 -15.85 -2.28
N MET A 144 -5.16 -15.66 -1.62
CA MET A 144 -6.32 -14.98 -2.20
C MET A 144 -6.33 -13.51 -1.84
N GLY A 145 -6.14 -12.66 -2.83
CA GLY A 145 -6.17 -11.21 -2.68
C GLY A 145 -7.05 -10.54 -3.74
N PHE A 146 -7.49 -9.36 -3.39
CA PHE A 146 -8.30 -8.49 -4.25
C PHE A 146 -7.78 -7.04 -4.12
N ALA A 147 -7.74 -6.35 -5.25
CA ALA A 147 -7.43 -4.92 -5.25
C ALA A 147 -8.42 -4.15 -6.12
N ILE A 148 -8.70 -2.93 -5.70
CA ILE A 148 -9.63 -2.03 -6.39
C ILE A 148 -9.02 -0.64 -6.50
N GLY A 149 -9.45 0.08 -7.53
CA GLY A 149 -9.02 1.46 -7.76
C GLY A 149 -9.77 2.08 -8.90
N GLY A 150 -9.04 2.60 -9.88
CA GLY A 150 -9.58 3.28 -11.04
C GLY A 150 -8.96 4.66 -11.24
N ASP A 151 -9.72 5.57 -11.83
CA ASP A 151 -9.38 6.99 -12.01
C ASP A 151 -10.39 7.85 -11.21
N TYR A 152 -9.96 8.51 -10.13
CA TYR A 152 -10.87 9.33 -9.32
C TYR A 152 -11.44 10.53 -10.09
N THR A 153 -10.77 10.95 -11.18
CA THR A 153 -11.29 12.01 -12.06
C THR A 153 -12.36 11.51 -13.02
N LYS A 154 -12.51 10.16 -13.11
CA LYS A 154 -13.52 9.48 -13.93
C LYS A 154 -14.25 8.41 -13.10
N PRO A 155 -15.00 8.79 -12.05
CA PRO A 155 -15.50 7.86 -11.04
C PRO A 155 -16.49 6.82 -11.58
N ASN A 156 -17.04 7.02 -12.75
CA ASN A 156 -17.96 6.09 -13.41
C ASN A 156 -17.25 5.12 -14.38
N ASP A 157 -15.96 5.30 -14.65
CA ASP A 157 -15.20 4.38 -15.49
C ASP A 157 -15.01 3.05 -14.75
N THR A 158 -15.34 1.95 -15.44
CA THR A 158 -15.35 0.59 -14.87
C THR A 158 -14.31 -0.31 -15.48
N LEU A 159 -13.50 0.21 -16.43
CA LEU A 159 -12.51 -0.59 -17.14
C LEU A 159 -11.26 -0.83 -16.29
N ALA A 160 -10.85 -2.11 -16.22
CA ALA A 160 -9.63 -2.58 -15.56
C ALA A 160 -9.43 -1.99 -14.14
N ASN A 161 -10.50 -1.75 -13.37
CA ASN A 161 -10.43 -1.11 -12.07
C ASN A 161 -10.52 -2.07 -10.88
N LYS A 162 -10.61 -3.39 -11.14
CA LYS A 162 -10.70 -4.46 -10.15
C LYS A 162 -9.84 -5.63 -10.60
N ILE A 163 -8.99 -6.10 -9.71
CA ILE A 163 -8.12 -7.25 -9.98
C ILE A 163 -8.13 -8.23 -8.81
N ARG A 164 -7.87 -9.50 -9.12
CA ARG A 164 -7.79 -10.59 -8.15
C ARG A 164 -6.53 -11.41 -8.38
N THR A 165 -5.99 -11.93 -7.28
CA THR A 165 -4.95 -12.96 -7.28
C THR A 165 -5.41 -14.23 -6.56
N THR A 166 -4.81 -15.37 -6.87
CA THR A 166 -4.98 -16.65 -6.17
C THR A 166 -3.64 -17.32 -5.87
N ASP A 167 -2.53 -16.60 -6.07
CA ASP A 167 -1.16 -17.10 -5.92
C ASP A 167 -0.28 -16.20 -5.04
N GLY A 168 -0.92 -15.43 -4.14
CA GLY A 168 -0.21 -14.56 -3.22
C GLY A 168 0.27 -13.26 -3.82
N GLY A 169 -0.40 -12.78 -4.88
CA GLY A 169 -0.07 -11.50 -5.52
C GLY A 169 1.02 -11.60 -6.57
N LYS A 170 1.48 -12.80 -6.92
CA LYS A 170 2.49 -13.00 -7.97
C LYS A 170 1.92 -12.73 -9.37
N THR A 171 0.67 -13.14 -9.58
CA THR A 171 -0.09 -12.81 -10.79
C THR A 171 -1.46 -12.26 -10.47
N TRP A 172 -1.94 -11.36 -11.31
CA TRP A 172 -3.21 -10.67 -11.14
C TRP A 172 -4.05 -10.74 -12.39
N GLN A 173 -5.36 -10.84 -12.22
CA GLN A 173 -6.32 -10.87 -13.32
C GLN A 173 -7.39 -9.81 -13.11
N VAL A 174 -7.73 -9.08 -14.18
CA VAL A 174 -8.90 -8.17 -14.18
C VAL A 174 -10.16 -9.00 -14.01
N VAL A 175 -11.05 -8.56 -13.11
CA VAL A 175 -12.33 -9.20 -12.86
C VAL A 175 -13.49 -8.25 -13.07
N ALA A 176 -14.63 -8.76 -13.56
CA ALA A 176 -15.83 -7.99 -13.85
C ALA A 176 -15.51 -6.71 -14.65
N ASP A 177 -14.67 -6.83 -15.68
CA ASP A 177 -14.24 -5.71 -16.53
C ASP A 177 -15.44 -5.03 -17.19
N GLY A 178 -15.42 -3.71 -17.21
CA GLY A 178 -16.53 -2.92 -17.74
C GLY A 178 -17.83 -2.98 -16.92
N LYS A 179 -17.81 -3.60 -15.70
CA LYS A 179 -18.98 -3.69 -14.82
C LYS A 179 -18.76 -2.89 -13.55
N GLY A 180 -19.83 -2.34 -13.00
CA GLY A 180 -19.77 -1.56 -11.76
C GLY A 180 -19.20 -2.34 -10.58
N PRO A 181 -18.79 -1.64 -9.53
CA PRO A 181 -18.73 -0.20 -9.42
C PRO A 181 -17.57 0.40 -10.24
N GLY A 182 -17.62 1.71 -10.52
CA GLY A 182 -16.49 2.48 -11.03
C GLY A 182 -15.36 2.63 -9.98
N TYR A 183 -14.65 3.77 -9.99
CA TYR A 183 -13.62 4.05 -9.00
C TYR A 183 -14.10 3.81 -7.56
N ARG A 184 -13.29 3.10 -6.80
CA ARG A 184 -13.45 2.92 -5.35
C ARG A 184 -12.06 2.94 -4.71
N SER A 185 -12.00 3.49 -3.50
CA SER A 185 -10.76 3.63 -2.73
C SER A 185 -10.64 2.67 -1.55
N CYS A 186 -11.63 1.80 -1.35
CA CYS A 186 -11.59 0.83 -0.27
C CYS A 186 -12.23 -0.49 -0.69
N VAL A 187 -11.56 -1.59 -0.37
CA VAL A 187 -12.06 -2.96 -0.46
C VAL A 187 -11.63 -3.73 0.78
N GLN A 188 -12.50 -4.63 1.24
CA GLN A 188 -12.19 -5.51 2.36
C GLN A 188 -12.95 -6.82 2.22
N TYR A 189 -12.30 -7.94 2.51
CA TYR A 189 -12.97 -9.22 2.68
C TYR A 189 -13.84 -9.20 3.92
N ILE A 190 -15.02 -9.84 3.83
CA ILE A 190 -15.89 -10.00 5.00
C ILE A 190 -15.22 -11.02 5.95
N PRO A 191 -14.93 -10.65 7.20
CA PRO A 191 -14.31 -11.56 8.15
C PRO A 191 -15.13 -12.87 8.29
N ASN A 192 -14.43 -14.01 8.36
CA ASN A 192 -15.03 -15.35 8.50
C ASN A 192 -16.00 -15.76 7.37
N SER A 193 -15.86 -15.19 6.18
CA SER A 193 -16.76 -15.40 5.04
C SER A 193 -16.31 -16.47 4.05
N ASN A 194 -15.19 -17.16 4.31
CA ASN A 194 -14.52 -18.06 3.37
C ASN A 194 -14.14 -17.34 2.05
N GLY A 195 -13.62 -16.14 2.13
CA GLY A 195 -13.13 -15.36 0.99
C GLY A 195 -14.23 -14.67 0.16
N LYS A 196 -15.31 -14.24 0.81
CA LYS A 196 -16.40 -13.44 0.19
C LYS A 196 -16.27 -11.96 0.51
#